data_b11af23f0ac1392a71bf830c8eec3401
#
_entry.id   b11af23f0ac1392a71bf830c8eec3401
#
_cell.length_a   1.000
_cell.length_b   1.000
_cell.length_c   1.000
_cell.angle_alpha   90.00
_cell.angle_beta   90.00
_cell.angle_gamma   90.00
#
_symmetry.space_group_name_H-M   'P 1'
#
loop_
_entity.id
_entity.type
_entity.pdbx_description
1 polymer ?
#
loop_
_entity_poly.entity_id
_entity_poly.type
_entity_poly.pdbx_seq_one_letter_code
_entity_poly.pdbx_strand_id
1 'polypeptide(L)'
;MKARLALFFLIIAFTAGCVGTRLGPEDIVSSPQKVGSLPQQVEIREYQGERLSSVGDFRENSIKGPQKVPLEGYSLTIDGLVENPLTLTYEQTLDTYDSIQKIVTLHCVEGWSNTLLYEGIPLSDIFADAKVKPEANTVIFHAFDGYTSSLPLDFIYENNIILAHKMNNITLPSERGFPFQVVAEDKYGYKWVKWVVKIELSDNPDYKGYWESRGYSNNADVRA
;
A
#
# COMPACT_ATOMS: atom_id res chain seq x y z
N MET A 1 25.81 62.62 18.54
CA MET A 1 25.37 63.65 17.56
C MET A 1 24.12 63.16 16.87
N LYS A 2 23.03 63.91 17.04
CA LYS A 2 21.68 63.56 16.56
C LYS A 2 21.52 64.09 15.14
N ALA A 3 21.01 63.30 14.19
CA ALA A 3 20.46 63.80 12.95
C ALA A 3 19.06 63.21 12.77
N ARG A 4 18.08 64.11 12.85
CA ARG A 4 16.67 63.88 12.50
C ARG A 4 16.51 64.13 11.01
N LEU A 5 15.82 63.25 10.30
CA LEU A 5 15.36 63.53 8.94
C LEU A 5 13.84 63.45 8.89
N ALA A 6 13.28 64.50 8.30
CA ALA A 6 11.87 64.86 8.31
C ALA A 6 11.06 64.09 7.25
N LEU A 7 9.82 63.81 7.65
CA LEU A 7 8.78 63.16 6.86
C LEU A 7 8.09 64.22 5.96
N PHE A 8 8.03 63.97 4.63
CA PHE A 8 7.18 64.73 3.72
C PHE A 8 5.95 63.92 3.35
N PHE A 9 4.80 64.38 3.80
CA PHE A 9 3.48 63.89 3.35
C PHE A 9 3.11 64.61 2.05
N LEU A 10 2.86 63.85 0.98
CA LEU A 10 2.23 64.35 -0.23
C LEU A 10 0.78 63.84 -0.24
N ILE A 11 -0.18 64.75 -0.02
CA ILE A 11 -1.60 64.50 -0.15
C ILE A 11 -2.02 64.79 -1.59
N ILE A 12 -2.42 63.76 -2.32
CA ILE A 12 -3.10 63.91 -3.61
C ILE A 12 -4.58 63.58 -3.40
N ALA A 13 -5.39 64.62 -3.52
CA ALA A 13 -6.86 64.51 -3.54
C ALA A 13 -7.29 64.09 -4.96
N PHE A 14 -7.98 62.97 -5.09
CA PHE A 14 -8.72 62.60 -6.29
C PHE A 14 -10.21 62.69 -6.05
N THR A 15 -10.84 63.49 -6.88
CA THR A 15 -12.28 63.80 -6.90
C THR A 15 -13.10 62.59 -7.39
N ALA A 16 -14.20 62.37 -6.71
CA ALA A 16 -15.19 61.33 -7.01
C ALA A 16 -15.92 61.65 -8.35
N GLY A 17 -15.89 60.66 -9.23
CA GLY A 17 -16.81 60.55 -10.36
C GLY A 17 -17.67 59.30 -10.19
N CYS A 18 -18.92 59.48 -9.71
CA CYS A 18 -19.91 58.42 -9.69
C CYS A 18 -20.42 58.15 -11.13
N VAL A 19 -20.07 57.01 -11.70
CA VAL A 19 -20.83 56.41 -12.80
C VAL A 19 -21.44 55.12 -12.27
N GLY A 20 -22.73 55.18 -11.97
CA GLY A 20 -23.51 54.04 -11.57
C GLY A 20 -23.84 53.16 -12.79
N THR A 21 -23.22 52.01 -12.88
CA THR A 21 -23.70 50.91 -13.70
C THR A 21 -24.39 49.89 -12.80
N ARG A 22 -25.73 49.82 -12.89
CA ARG A 22 -26.54 48.76 -12.29
C ARG A 22 -26.16 47.45 -13.02
N LEU A 23 -25.48 46.56 -12.33
CA LEU A 23 -25.38 45.13 -12.73
C LEU A 23 -26.64 44.44 -12.22
N GLY A 24 -27.42 43.87 -13.14
CA GLY A 24 -28.58 43.02 -12.85
C GLY A 24 -28.14 41.67 -12.27
N PRO A 25 -29.04 40.95 -11.61
CA PRO A 25 -28.74 39.66 -11.02
C PRO A 25 -28.96 38.57 -12.08
N GLU A 26 -28.09 38.47 -13.07
CA GLU A 26 -28.04 37.33 -14.01
C GLU A 26 -26.60 37.09 -14.44
N ASP A 27 -26.24 35.78 -14.48
CA ASP A 27 -24.98 35.24 -14.97
C ASP A 27 -23.86 34.94 -13.95
N ILE A 28 -24.21 34.19 -12.87
CA ILE A 28 -23.26 33.26 -12.30
C ILE A 28 -23.72 31.85 -12.67
N VAL A 29 -23.64 31.53 -13.95
CA VAL A 29 -23.59 30.12 -14.39
C VAL A 29 -22.13 29.68 -14.21
N SER A 30 -21.82 29.18 -13.02
CA SER A 30 -20.60 28.43 -12.83
C SER A 30 -20.72 27.15 -13.66
N SER A 31 -20.02 27.13 -14.81
CA SER A 31 -19.82 25.89 -15.56
C SER A 31 -19.29 24.82 -14.60
N PRO A 32 -19.85 23.61 -14.59
CA PRO A 32 -19.29 22.54 -13.81
C PRO A 32 -17.86 22.30 -14.29
N GLN A 33 -16.87 22.58 -13.44
CA GLN A 33 -15.51 22.14 -13.71
C GLN A 33 -15.60 20.62 -13.90
N LYS A 34 -15.22 20.15 -15.09
CA LYS A 34 -14.94 18.72 -15.32
C LYS A 34 -13.93 18.32 -14.26
N VAL A 35 -14.38 17.61 -13.24
CA VAL A 35 -13.50 16.83 -12.37
C VAL A 35 -12.74 15.92 -13.32
N GLY A 36 -11.46 16.20 -13.52
CA GLY A 36 -10.60 15.41 -14.37
C GLY A 36 -10.72 13.96 -13.90
N SER A 37 -11.25 13.07 -14.73
CA SER A 37 -11.23 11.65 -14.45
C SER A 37 -9.79 11.26 -14.20
N LEU A 38 -9.49 10.67 -13.03
CA LEU A 38 -8.20 10.04 -12.78
C LEU A 38 -7.86 9.16 -13.97
N PRO A 39 -6.61 9.13 -14.45
CA PRO A 39 -6.24 8.31 -15.60
C PRO A 39 -6.69 6.88 -15.32
N GLN A 40 -7.48 6.31 -16.21
CA GLN A 40 -7.96 4.95 -16.09
C GLN A 40 -6.73 4.02 -16.09
N GLN A 41 -6.49 3.34 -14.97
CA GLN A 41 -5.41 2.37 -14.87
C GLN A 41 -5.72 1.22 -15.84
N VAL A 42 -4.74 0.88 -16.69
CA VAL A 42 -4.89 -0.20 -17.68
C VAL A 42 -4.03 -1.38 -17.24
N GLU A 43 -4.67 -2.53 -17.09
CA GLU A 43 -3.97 -3.80 -16.82
C GLU A 43 -3.06 -4.14 -18.00
N ILE A 44 -1.77 -4.32 -17.73
CA ILE A 44 -0.81 -4.83 -18.70
C ILE A 44 -0.77 -6.36 -18.69
N ARG A 45 -0.53 -6.96 -19.87
CA ARG A 45 -0.50 -8.42 -20.08
C ARG A 45 0.85 -8.92 -20.55
N GLU A 46 1.83 -8.02 -20.59
CA GLU A 46 3.23 -8.30 -20.93
C GLU A 46 4.13 -7.27 -20.25
N TYR A 47 5.26 -7.71 -19.75
CA TYR A 47 6.28 -6.85 -19.16
C TYR A 47 7.67 -7.47 -19.41
N GLN A 48 8.59 -6.67 -19.97
CA GLN A 48 9.98 -7.11 -20.30
C GLN A 48 10.06 -8.43 -21.11
N GLY A 49 9.08 -8.67 -22.00
CA GLY A 49 9.01 -9.87 -22.82
C GLY A 49 8.31 -11.08 -22.16
N GLU A 50 7.97 -10.98 -20.86
CA GLU A 50 7.23 -12.01 -20.14
C GLU A 50 5.71 -11.81 -20.27
N ARG A 51 4.98 -12.90 -20.54
CA ARG A 51 3.52 -12.87 -20.58
C ARG A 51 2.96 -12.96 -19.16
N LEU A 52 2.03 -12.05 -18.84
CA LEU A 52 1.38 -12.00 -17.55
C LEU A 52 -0.02 -12.63 -17.60
N SER A 53 -0.38 -13.38 -16.56
CA SER A 53 -1.75 -13.83 -16.30
C SER A 53 -2.66 -12.62 -16.06
N SER A 54 -3.97 -12.75 -16.33
CA SER A 54 -4.90 -11.69 -15.96
C SER A 54 -5.14 -11.64 -14.46
N VAL A 55 -5.26 -10.44 -13.93
CA VAL A 55 -5.65 -10.22 -12.53
C VAL A 55 -7.00 -10.84 -12.21
N GLY A 56 -7.90 -10.97 -13.21
CA GLY A 56 -9.21 -11.58 -13.07
C GLY A 56 -9.28 -13.10 -13.27
N ASP A 57 -8.25 -13.74 -13.83
CA ASP A 57 -8.34 -15.13 -14.35
C ASP A 57 -8.13 -16.23 -13.31
N PHE A 58 -7.82 -15.93 -12.06
CA PHE A 58 -7.58 -16.96 -11.04
C PHE A 58 -8.53 -16.87 -9.86
N ARG A 59 -8.70 -18.01 -9.17
CA ARG A 59 -9.62 -18.11 -8.05
C ARG A 59 -9.22 -17.16 -6.92
N GLU A 60 -10.22 -16.59 -6.29
CA GLU A 60 -10.09 -15.93 -5.02
C GLU A 60 -10.27 -17.00 -3.90
N ASN A 61 -9.25 -17.13 -3.05
CA ASN A 61 -9.29 -17.99 -1.88
C ASN A 61 -9.08 -17.13 -0.63
N SER A 62 -10.05 -17.12 0.25
CA SER A 62 -10.01 -16.44 1.55
C SER A 62 -10.94 -17.13 2.54
N ILE A 63 -10.73 -16.84 3.83
CA ILE A 63 -11.50 -17.51 4.90
C ILE A 63 -12.90 -16.91 5.11
N LYS A 64 -13.14 -15.71 4.57
CA LYS A 64 -14.43 -14.99 4.70
C LYS A 64 -14.92 -14.36 3.40
N GLY A 65 -14.35 -14.76 2.24
CA GLY A 65 -14.61 -14.09 0.97
C GLY A 65 -13.84 -12.77 0.80
N PRO A 66 -13.91 -12.15 -0.38
CA PRO A 66 -13.22 -10.90 -0.68
C PRO A 66 -13.60 -9.79 0.29
N GLN A 67 -12.59 -9.08 0.82
CA GLN A 67 -12.81 -7.97 1.74
C GLN A 67 -12.79 -6.64 1.01
N LYS A 68 -13.70 -5.75 1.37
CA LYS A 68 -13.69 -4.34 0.96
C LYS A 68 -13.18 -3.50 2.12
N VAL A 69 -11.87 -3.33 2.20
CA VAL A 69 -11.24 -2.56 3.27
C VAL A 69 -11.41 -1.07 2.96
N PRO A 70 -12.14 -0.30 3.79
CA PRO A 70 -12.25 1.14 3.61
C PRO A 70 -10.93 1.81 3.97
N LEU A 71 -10.46 2.78 3.15
CA LEU A 71 -9.27 3.56 3.50
C LEU A 71 -9.53 4.55 4.63
N GLU A 72 -10.77 4.98 4.79
CA GLU A 72 -11.17 5.78 5.96
C GLU A 72 -11.01 4.96 7.24
N GLY A 73 -10.08 5.40 8.09
CA GLY A 73 -9.73 4.71 9.34
C GLY A 73 -8.81 3.49 9.15
N TYR A 74 -8.37 3.19 7.93
CA TYR A 74 -7.34 2.17 7.71
C TYR A 74 -5.99 2.64 8.24
N SER A 75 -5.28 1.73 8.88
CA SER A 75 -3.86 1.87 9.18
C SER A 75 -3.14 0.54 9.08
N LEU A 76 -1.91 0.60 8.60
CA LEU A 76 -0.92 -0.47 8.67
C LEU A 76 -0.11 -0.29 9.95
N THR A 77 -0.17 -1.26 10.85
CA THR A 77 0.59 -1.25 12.11
C THR A 77 1.80 -2.18 12.00
N ILE A 78 2.96 -1.72 12.42
CA ILE A 78 4.16 -2.53 12.59
C ILE A 78 4.55 -2.47 14.06
N ASP A 79 4.54 -3.63 14.75
CA ASP A 79 4.81 -3.72 16.19
C ASP A 79 5.52 -5.02 16.59
N GLY A 80 5.44 -5.40 17.87
CA GLY A 80 6.13 -6.55 18.44
C GLY A 80 7.57 -6.23 18.80
N LEU A 81 8.51 -7.07 18.36
CA LEU A 81 9.94 -6.91 18.65
C LEU A 81 10.58 -5.84 17.76
N VAL A 82 10.16 -4.59 17.93
CA VAL A 82 10.73 -3.39 17.30
C VAL A 82 11.07 -2.35 18.37
N GLU A 83 12.01 -1.44 18.08
CA GLU A 83 12.29 -0.29 18.94
C GLU A 83 11.31 0.86 18.68
N ASN A 84 10.88 1.00 17.41
CA ASN A 84 10.06 2.09 16.92
C ASN A 84 8.78 1.54 16.27
N PRO A 85 7.70 1.28 17.01
CA PRO A 85 6.43 0.87 16.43
C PRO A 85 5.87 1.92 15.45
N LEU A 86 5.36 1.47 14.32
CA LEU A 86 4.81 2.35 13.28
C LEU A 86 3.30 2.14 13.14
N THR A 87 2.60 3.22 12.83
CA THR A 87 1.19 3.21 12.42
C THR A 87 1.02 4.20 11.28
N LEU A 88 0.75 3.71 10.08
CA LEU A 88 0.74 4.49 8.85
C LEU A 88 -0.59 4.31 8.12
N THR A 89 -1.16 5.39 7.59
CA THR A 89 -2.27 5.27 6.63
C THR A 89 -1.77 4.65 5.31
N TYR A 90 -2.69 4.31 4.42
CA TYR A 90 -2.34 3.83 3.08
C TYR A 90 -1.47 4.85 2.33
N GLU A 91 -1.90 6.11 2.32
CA GLU A 91 -1.20 7.21 1.66
C GLU A 91 0.17 7.45 2.29
N GLN A 92 0.24 7.53 3.62
CA GLN A 92 1.51 7.69 4.33
C GLN A 92 2.50 6.56 4.00
N THR A 93 2.02 5.33 3.90
CA THR A 93 2.87 4.19 3.55
C THR A 93 3.47 4.36 2.13
N LEU A 94 2.64 4.78 1.15
CA LEU A 94 3.10 4.98 -0.22
C LEU A 94 3.97 6.24 -0.40
N ASP A 95 3.76 7.26 0.42
CA ASP A 95 4.55 8.51 0.36
C ASP A 95 5.91 8.37 1.06
N THR A 96 6.01 7.45 2.03
CA THR A 96 7.23 7.26 2.84
C THR A 96 8.22 6.32 2.17
N TYR A 97 7.74 5.27 1.51
CA TYR A 97 8.60 4.19 0.99
C TYR A 97 8.53 4.07 -0.52
N ASP A 98 9.70 3.88 -1.13
CA ASP A 98 9.80 3.58 -2.56
C ASP A 98 9.29 2.17 -2.87
N SER A 99 8.61 2.03 -4.00
CA SER A 99 8.13 0.73 -4.49
C SER A 99 9.07 0.17 -5.54
N ILE A 100 9.21 -1.15 -5.55
CA ILE A 100 9.89 -1.90 -6.60
C ILE A 100 8.90 -2.77 -7.37
N GLN A 101 9.30 -3.20 -8.57
CA GLN A 101 8.51 -4.11 -9.39
C GLN A 101 9.19 -5.48 -9.47
N LYS A 102 8.38 -6.54 -9.32
CA LYS A 102 8.81 -7.94 -9.45
C LYS A 102 7.82 -8.72 -10.31
N ILE A 103 8.31 -9.51 -11.28
CA ILE A 103 7.50 -10.55 -11.92
C ILE A 103 7.62 -11.79 -11.05
N VAL A 104 6.50 -12.25 -10.51
CA VAL A 104 6.47 -13.40 -9.59
C VAL A 104 5.34 -14.35 -9.98
N THR A 105 5.62 -15.64 -9.87
CA THR A 105 4.62 -16.69 -10.06
C THR A 105 4.05 -17.12 -8.70
N LEU A 106 2.77 -16.88 -8.51
CA LEU A 106 2.01 -17.37 -7.37
C LEU A 106 1.60 -18.84 -7.64
N HIS A 107 1.96 -19.74 -6.74
CA HIS A 107 1.58 -21.16 -6.80
C HIS A 107 0.54 -21.48 -5.74
N CYS A 108 -0.60 -22.03 -6.17
CA CYS A 108 -1.63 -22.51 -5.26
C CYS A 108 -1.43 -24.00 -4.94
N VAL A 109 -1.76 -24.41 -3.72
CA VAL A 109 -1.80 -25.83 -3.33
C VAL A 109 -2.85 -26.64 -4.10
N GLU A 110 -3.79 -25.96 -4.76
CA GLU A 110 -4.80 -26.57 -5.65
C GLU A 110 -4.25 -26.94 -7.03
N GLY A 111 -2.94 -26.69 -7.31
CA GLY A 111 -2.27 -27.10 -8.53
C GLY A 111 -2.32 -26.08 -9.69
N TRP A 112 -2.81 -24.87 -9.49
CA TRP A 112 -2.73 -23.79 -10.46
C TRP A 112 -1.66 -22.76 -10.09
N SER A 113 -1.20 -22.02 -11.09
CA SER A 113 -0.24 -20.94 -10.89
C SER A 113 -0.53 -19.76 -11.81
N ASN A 114 -0.12 -18.55 -11.41
CA ASN A 114 -0.26 -17.33 -12.20
C ASN A 114 0.99 -16.47 -12.06
N THR A 115 1.52 -16.04 -13.20
CA THR A 115 2.65 -15.12 -13.27
C THR A 115 2.12 -13.70 -13.43
N LEU A 116 2.52 -12.80 -12.53
CA LEU A 116 2.00 -11.44 -12.41
C LEU A 116 3.15 -10.46 -12.14
N LEU A 117 2.99 -9.23 -12.61
CA LEU A 117 3.85 -8.11 -12.20
C LEU A 117 3.27 -7.49 -10.93
N TYR A 118 4.01 -7.59 -9.83
CA TYR A 118 3.69 -6.90 -8.59
C TYR A 118 4.51 -5.62 -8.44
N GLU A 119 3.90 -4.57 -7.91
CA GLU A 119 4.58 -3.36 -7.46
C GLU A 119 4.30 -3.18 -5.98
N GLY A 120 5.36 -3.05 -5.18
CA GLY A 120 5.23 -2.98 -3.74
C GLY A 120 6.50 -2.55 -3.04
N ILE A 121 6.36 -2.27 -1.75
CA ILE A 121 7.40 -1.77 -0.87
C ILE A 121 8.19 -2.95 -0.32
N PRO A 122 9.54 -2.97 -0.41
CA PRO A 122 10.35 -3.95 0.29
C PRO A 122 10.07 -3.91 1.80
N LEU A 123 9.78 -5.07 2.39
CA LEU A 123 9.55 -5.13 3.84
C LEU A 123 10.81 -4.73 4.64
N SER A 124 12.01 -4.93 4.08
CA SER A 124 13.28 -4.49 4.66
C SER A 124 13.30 -2.99 4.97
N ASP A 125 12.70 -2.16 4.11
CA ASP A 125 12.73 -0.71 4.27
C ASP A 125 11.80 -0.27 5.41
N ILE A 126 10.63 -0.89 5.51
CA ILE A 126 9.72 -0.70 6.65
C ILE A 126 10.38 -1.15 7.96
N PHE A 127 11.07 -2.29 7.92
CA PHE A 127 11.75 -2.86 9.10
C PHE A 127 12.96 -2.04 9.55
N ALA A 128 13.64 -1.35 8.62
CA ALA A 128 14.71 -0.43 8.96
C ALA A 128 14.21 0.75 9.80
N ASP A 129 13.06 1.32 9.43
CA ASP A 129 12.42 2.42 10.19
C ASP A 129 11.83 1.95 11.52
N ALA A 130 11.24 0.76 11.55
CA ALA A 130 10.73 0.14 12.77
C ALA A 130 11.85 -0.28 13.74
N LYS A 131 13.09 -0.41 13.26
CA LYS A 131 14.27 -0.87 14.02
C LYS A 131 14.00 -2.19 14.72
N VAL A 132 13.97 -3.23 13.91
CA VAL A 132 13.75 -4.61 14.39
C VAL A 132 14.80 -4.99 15.42
N LYS A 133 14.35 -5.54 16.55
CA LYS A 133 15.22 -6.00 17.63
C LYS A 133 15.94 -7.30 17.25
N PRO A 134 17.16 -7.54 17.78
CA PRO A 134 17.96 -8.71 17.44
C PRO A 134 17.30 -10.06 17.76
N GLU A 135 16.37 -10.08 18.72
CA GLU A 135 15.66 -11.29 19.14
C GLU A 135 14.59 -11.73 18.13
N ALA A 136 14.15 -10.83 17.26
CA ALA A 136 13.13 -11.14 16.26
C ALA A 136 13.68 -12.12 15.23
N ASN A 137 12.93 -13.17 14.95
CA ASN A 137 13.25 -14.18 13.95
C ASN A 137 12.07 -14.55 13.06
N THR A 138 10.89 -14.07 13.38
CA THR A 138 9.62 -14.40 12.72
C THR A 138 8.81 -13.14 12.50
N VAL A 139 8.18 -13.04 11.33
CA VAL A 139 7.24 -11.97 10.99
C VAL A 139 5.85 -12.56 10.84
N ILE A 140 4.91 -12.09 11.64
CA ILE A 140 3.51 -12.52 11.60
C ILE A 140 2.69 -11.43 10.90
N PHE A 141 1.96 -11.81 9.87
CA PHE A 141 1.07 -10.94 9.12
C PHE A 141 -0.37 -11.18 9.56
N HIS A 142 -1.07 -10.09 9.83
CA HIS A 142 -2.48 -10.10 10.22
C HIS A 142 -3.32 -9.41 9.14
N ALA A 143 -4.36 -10.10 8.70
CA ALA A 143 -5.29 -9.60 7.69
C ALA A 143 -6.57 -9.03 8.32
N PHE A 144 -7.24 -8.17 7.57
CA PHE A 144 -8.51 -7.54 7.96
C PHE A 144 -9.63 -8.54 8.27
N ASP A 145 -9.66 -9.69 7.58
CA ASP A 145 -10.63 -10.77 7.80
C ASP A 145 -10.32 -11.66 9.01
N GLY A 146 -9.18 -11.42 9.67
CA GLY A 146 -8.69 -12.22 10.79
C GLY A 146 -7.78 -13.38 10.37
N TYR A 147 -7.45 -13.50 9.07
CA TYR A 147 -6.44 -14.45 8.61
C TYR A 147 -5.06 -14.06 9.15
N THR A 148 -4.25 -15.05 9.49
CA THR A 148 -2.83 -14.85 9.84
C THR A 148 -1.94 -15.89 9.19
N SER A 149 -0.72 -15.52 8.88
CA SER A 149 0.37 -16.42 8.53
C SER A 149 1.70 -15.79 8.92
N SER A 150 2.80 -16.51 8.82
CA SER A 150 4.13 -16.03 9.18
C SER A 150 5.17 -16.42 8.15
N LEU A 151 6.27 -15.66 8.15
CA LEU A 151 7.51 -15.97 7.42
C LEU A 151 8.70 -15.79 8.35
N PRO A 152 9.78 -16.58 8.18
CA PRO A 152 11.05 -16.29 8.84
C PRO A 152 11.57 -14.91 8.44
N LEU A 153 12.14 -14.17 9.37
CA LEU A 153 12.65 -12.82 9.13
C LEU A 153 13.82 -12.81 8.13
N ASP A 154 14.73 -13.77 8.25
CA ASP A 154 15.86 -13.96 7.33
C ASP A 154 15.37 -14.24 5.89
N PHE A 155 14.36 -15.10 5.72
CA PHE A 155 13.74 -15.35 4.42
C PHE A 155 13.22 -14.08 3.77
N ILE A 156 12.63 -13.17 4.54
CA ILE A 156 12.13 -11.89 4.03
C ILE A 156 13.26 -11.01 3.49
N TYR A 157 14.37 -10.93 4.21
CA TYR A 157 15.54 -10.17 3.77
C TYR A 157 16.23 -10.79 2.56
N GLU A 158 16.47 -12.11 2.58
CA GLU A 158 17.17 -12.83 1.53
C GLU A 158 16.42 -12.81 0.19
N ASN A 159 15.09 -12.85 0.23
CA ASN A 159 14.24 -12.90 -0.96
C ASN A 159 13.62 -11.55 -1.31
N ASN A 160 13.99 -10.48 -0.59
CA ASN A 160 13.45 -9.14 -0.81
C ASN A 160 11.91 -9.16 -0.93
N ILE A 161 11.24 -9.73 0.09
CA ILE A 161 9.78 -9.88 0.11
C ILE A 161 9.13 -8.50 0.17
N ILE A 162 8.11 -8.28 -0.66
CA ILE A 162 7.44 -6.98 -0.79
C ILE A 162 6.02 -7.01 -0.24
N LEU A 163 5.59 -5.85 0.22
CA LEU A 163 4.21 -5.51 0.53
C LEU A 163 3.60 -4.83 -0.68
N ALA A 164 2.90 -5.58 -1.53
CA ALA A 164 2.37 -5.10 -2.80
C ALA A 164 1.11 -4.26 -2.62
N HIS A 165 0.98 -3.22 -3.44
CA HIS A 165 -0.21 -2.37 -3.56
C HIS A 165 -0.74 -2.27 -4.99
N LYS A 166 0.03 -2.77 -5.99
CA LYS A 166 -0.41 -2.92 -7.38
C LYS A 166 -0.08 -4.29 -7.94
N MET A 167 -0.81 -4.65 -8.98
CA MET A 167 -0.68 -5.88 -9.75
C MET A 167 -0.94 -5.57 -11.22
N ASN A 168 -0.05 -5.99 -12.14
CA ASN A 168 -0.17 -5.71 -13.59
C ASN A 168 -0.47 -4.24 -13.92
N ASN A 169 0.21 -3.30 -13.22
CA ASN A 169 0.06 -1.84 -13.38
C ASN A 169 -1.29 -1.25 -12.95
N ILE A 170 -2.15 -2.01 -12.28
CA ILE A 170 -3.37 -1.49 -11.65
C ILE A 170 -3.29 -1.62 -10.13
N THR A 171 -3.95 -0.73 -9.40
CA THR A 171 -4.13 -0.87 -7.95
C THR A 171 -4.73 -2.24 -7.64
N LEU A 172 -4.27 -2.90 -6.59
CA LEU A 172 -4.82 -4.20 -6.19
C LEU A 172 -6.35 -4.14 -6.13
N PRO A 173 -7.07 -5.00 -6.84
CA PRO A 173 -8.50 -5.18 -6.60
C PRO A 173 -8.77 -5.67 -5.19
N SER A 174 -9.98 -5.45 -4.68
CA SER A 174 -10.39 -5.95 -3.36
C SER A 174 -10.18 -7.46 -3.21
N GLU A 175 -10.45 -8.23 -4.27
CA GLU A 175 -10.28 -9.69 -4.30
C GLU A 175 -8.81 -10.11 -4.23
N ARG A 176 -7.89 -9.22 -4.60
CA ARG A 176 -6.45 -9.46 -4.65
C ARG A 176 -5.69 -8.90 -3.47
N GLY A 177 -6.39 -8.31 -2.50
CA GLY A 177 -5.78 -7.93 -1.23
C GLY A 177 -5.60 -6.44 -0.99
N PHE A 178 -6.32 -5.56 -1.76
CA PHE A 178 -6.29 -4.13 -1.44
C PHE A 178 -6.62 -3.87 0.04
N PRO A 179 -5.87 -3.01 0.76
CA PRO A 179 -4.84 -2.09 0.28
C PRO A 179 -3.45 -2.73 0.08
N PHE A 180 -3.11 -3.79 0.81
CA PHE A 180 -1.80 -4.43 0.74
C PHE A 180 -1.87 -5.95 0.76
N GLN A 181 -1.01 -6.59 -0.04
CA GLN A 181 -0.80 -8.03 -0.06
C GLN A 181 0.70 -8.35 0.12
N VAL A 182 1.01 -9.35 0.94
CA VAL A 182 2.35 -9.93 1.00
C VAL A 182 2.62 -10.76 -0.26
N VAL A 183 3.74 -10.50 -0.95
CA VAL A 183 4.21 -11.30 -2.08
C VAL A 183 5.36 -12.19 -1.61
N ALA A 184 5.00 -13.40 -1.19
CA ALA A 184 5.93 -14.38 -0.63
C ALA A 184 6.45 -15.32 -1.73
N GLU A 185 7.32 -14.79 -2.62
CA GLU A 185 7.94 -15.57 -3.69
C GLU A 185 8.53 -16.87 -3.14
N ASP A 186 8.44 -17.97 -3.92
CA ASP A 186 8.84 -19.33 -3.55
C ASP A 186 8.04 -20.00 -2.42
N LYS A 187 6.99 -19.36 -1.92
CA LYS A 187 6.04 -19.95 -0.99
C LYS A 187 4.67 -20.17 -1.63
N TYR A 188 3.99 -21.23 -1.23
CA TYR A 188 2.60 -21.44 -1.64
C TYR A 188 1.68 -20.29 -1.20
N GLY A 189 0.61 -20.07 -1.99
CA GLY A 189 -0.30 -18.91 -1.88
C GLY A 189 -0.90 -18.65 -0.51
N TYR A 190 -0.97 -19.63 0.40
CA TYR A 190 -1.46 -19.40 1.76
C TYR A 190 -0.48 -18.59 2.65
N LYS A 191 0.77 -18.39 2.21
CA LYS A 191 1.71 -17.44 2.84
C LYS A 191 1.54 -16.01 2.34
N TRP A 192 0.79 -15.80 1.26
CA TRP A 192 0.60 -14.51 0.62
C TRP A 192 -0.61 -13.78 1.21
N VAL A 193 -0.42 -13.25 2.42
CA VAL A 193 -1.50 -12.62 3.19
C VAL A 193 -2.06 -11.41 2.46
N LYS A 194 -3.39 -11.39 2.25
CA LYS A 194 -4.16 -10.31 1.66
C LYS A 194 -4.71 -9.37 2.74
N TRP A 195 -5.06 -8.13 2.34
CA TRP A 195 -5.70 -7.16 3.24
C TRP A 195 -4.91 -6.94 4.53
N VAL A 196 -3.60 -6.79 4.40
CA VAL A 196 -2.71 -6.67 5.58
C VAL A 196 -3.03 -5.42 6.36
N VAL A 197 -3.26 -5.58 7.67
CA VAL A 197 -3.51 -4.48 8.61
C VAL A 197 -2.45 -4.37 9.69
N LYS A 198 -1.70 -5.47 9.95
CA LYS A 198 -0.64 -5.48 10.95
C LYS A 198 0.48 -6.43 10.54
N ILE A 199 1.71 -6.02 10.82
CA ILE A 199 2.94 -6.81 10.71
C ILE A 199 3.58 -6.85 12.09
N GLU A 200 3.71 -8.04 12.67
CA GLU A 200 4.24 -8.24 14.02
C GLU A 200 5.58 -8.96 13.98
N LEU A 201 6.61 -8.34 14.53
CA LEU A 201 7.93 -8.94 14.70
C LEU A 201 7.94 -9.78 15.98
N SER A 202 8.35 -11.05 15.89
CA SER A 202 8.25 -12.03 16.97
C SER A 202 9.52 -12.88 17.08
N ASP A 203 9.76 -13.46 18.23
CA ASP A 203 10.79 -14.47 18.49
C ASP A 203 10.26 -15.92 18.45
N ASN A 204 9.01 -16.12 18.00
CA ASN A 204 8.36 -17.42 17.95
C ASN A 204 8.48 -18.08 16.56
N PRO A 205 9.51 -18.91 16.27
CA PRO A 205 9.67 -19.56 14.98
C PRO A 205 8.62 -20.65 14.71
N ASP A 206 7.90 -21.08 15.73
CA ASP A 206 6.87 -22.12 15.65
C ASP A 206 5.44 -21.53 15.50
N TYR A 207 5.32 -20.21 15.29
CA TYR A 207 4.00 -19.61 15.09
C TYR A 207 3.26 -20.28 13.93
N LYS A 208 2.00 -20.64 14.19
CA LYS A 208 1.10 -21.25 13.21
C LYS A 208 -0.08 -20.36 12.94
N GLY A 209 -0.17 -19.84 11.73
CA GLY A 209 -1.32 -19.09 11.26
C GLY A 209 -2.54 -19.97 10.99
N TYR A 210 -3.46 -19.45 10.19
CA TYR A 210 -4.75 -20.11 9.98
C TYR A 210 -4.63 -21.51 9.36
N TRP A 211 -3.90 -21.67 8.27
CA TRP A 211 -3.77 -22.96 7.58
C TRP A 211 -2.73 -23.86 8.24
N GLU A 212 -1.66 -23.28 8.77
CA GLU A 212 -0.61 -24.03 9.45
C GLU A 212 -1.15 -24.72 10.73
N SER A 213 -2.06 -24.06 11.46
CA SER A 213 -2.75 -24.68 12.61
C SER A 213 -3.70 -25.81 12.21
N ARG A 214 -4.00 -25.93 10.91
CA ARG A 214 -4.88 -26.98 10.31
C ARG A 214 -4.09 -28.05 9.56
N GLY A 215 -2.75 -28.11 9.78
CA GLY A 215 -1.90 -29.17 9.26
C GLY A 215 -1.15 -28.84 7.97
N TYR A 216 -1.27 -27.61 7.45
CA TYR A 216 -0.41 -27.18 6.34
C TYR A 216 1.03 -26.93 6.83
N SER A 217 1.99 -27.09 5.92
CA SER A 217 3.41 -26.87 6.22
C SER A 217 3.67 -25.44 6.68
N ASN A 218 4.40 -25.25 7.77
CA ASN A 218 4.82 -23.92 8.19
C ASN A 218 5.86 -23.32 7.24
N ASN A 219 6.69 -24.16 6.61
CA ASN A 219 7.69 -23.71 5.64
C ASN A 219 7.06 -23.31 4.30
N ALA A 220 6.07 -24.08 3.82
CA ALA A 220 5.29 -23.78 2.63
C ALA A 220 6.07 -23.63 1.32
N ASP A 221 7.29 -24.19 1.22
CA ASP A 221 8.10 -24.09 0.00
C ASP A 221 7.38 -24.67 -1.20
N VAL A 222 7.42 -23.95 -2.32
CA VAL A 222 7.00 -24.49 -3.60
C VAL A 222 7.97 -25.60 -3.96
N ARG A 223 7.46 -26.81 -4.12
CA ARG A 223 8.28 -27.96 -4.53
C ARG A 223 8.66 -27.77 -6.00
N ALA A 224 9.97 -27.75 -6.27
CA ALA A 224 10.51 -27.83 -7.61
C ALA A 224 10.15 -29.15 -8.31
#